data_73a7acf3cecc74b950bd8117d1228cae
#
_entry.id   73a7acf3cecc74b950bd8117d1228cae
#
_cell.length_a   1.000
_cell.length_b   1.000
_cell.length_c   1.000
_cell.angle_alpha   90.00
_cell.angle_beta   90.00
_cell.angle_gamma   90.00
#
_symmetry.space_group_name_H-M   'P 1'
#
loop_
_entity.id
_entity.type
_entity.pdbx_description
1 polymer ?
#
loop_
_entity_poly.entity_id
_entity_poly.type
_entity_poly.pdbx_seq_one_letter_code
_entity_poly.pdbx_strand_id
1 'polypeptide(L)'
;MKNMKAFIVAMMIVMVAAITPDCMAQKEAAAPDAITVIHSRKSVRNFTGQIIEKEKLDKILRAAMAAPTAVGRQPWSFVVVTERKTLDALKDGLPYAQMLGKAGAAIIVCAIPEKAHDKMVEFAVIDSSLAGENILLAAEALGLGTTWTAAYPYKDRMGHVRKTLNIPDSIIPLNVIPIGYPTGVDKPKNKYKPENIHWEKW
;
A
#
# COMPACT_ATOMS: atom_id res chain seq x y z
N MET A 1 66.75 19.15 -23.26
CA MET A 1 65.45 19.80 -23.29
C MET A 1 64.35 19.05 -24.07
N LYS A 2 64.64 18.16 -25.01
CA LYS A 2 63.63 17.37 -25.78
C LYS A 2 62.97 16.23 -24.98
N ASN A 3 63.68 15.63 -24.02
CA ASN A 3 63.20 14.44 -23.27
C ASN A 3 62.30 14.81 -22.06
N MET A 4 62.33 16.06 -21.61
CA MET A 4 61.54 16.47 -20.45
C MET A 4 60.07 16.81 -20.83
N LYS A 5 59.82 17.21 -22.10
CA LYS A 5 58.44 17.47 -22.59
C LYS A 5 57.67 16.17 -22.88
N ALA A 6 58.37 15.10 -23.26
CA ALA A 6 57.73 13.77 -23.48
C ALA A 6 57.29 13.11 -22.16
N PHE A 7 58.00 13.35 -21.05
CA PHE A 7 57.67 12.77 -19.75
C PHE A 7 56.43 13.45 -19.10
N ILE A 8 56.26 14.76 -19.34
CA ILE A 8 55.11 15.50 -18.82
C ILE A 8 53.81 15.12 -19.55
N VAL A 9 53.88 14.86 -20.85
CA VAL A 9 52.69 14.42 -21.64
C VAL A 9 52.29 12.98 -21.29
N ALA A 10 53.23 12.09 -21.02
CA ALA A 10 52.97 10.71 -20.61
C ALA A 10 52.34 10.66 -19.20
N MET A 11 52.72 11.55 -18.29
CA MET A 11 52.18 11.63 -16.93
C MET A 11 50.76 12.25 -16.85
N MET A 12 50.36 13.12 -17.81
CA MET A 12 49.00 13.66 -17.90
C MET A 12 48.01 12.67 -18.51
N ILE A 13 48.43 11.70 -19.31
CA ILE A 13 47.54 10.69 -19.91
C ILE A 13 47.16 9.59 -18.90
N VAL A 14 48.00 9.33 -17.90
CA VAL A 14 47.71 8.31 -16.87
C VAL A 14 46.75 8.82 -15.78
N MET A 15 46.55 10.14 -15.63
CA MET A 15 45.70 10.72 -14.58
C MET A 15 44.23 10.93 -15.01
N VAL A 16 43.87 10.69 -16.25
CA VAL A 16 42.46 10.83 -16.73
C VAL A 16 41.73 9.49 -16.81
N ALA A 17 42.40 8.37 -16.57
CA ALA A 17 41.78 7.04 -16.63
C ALA A 17 41.20 6.51 -15.30
N ALA A 18 41.12 7.32 -14.24
CA ALA A 18 40.70 6.86 -12.91
C ALA A 18 39.43 7.56 -12.36
N ILE A 19 38.63 8.20 -13.22
CA ILE A 19 37.30 8.70 -12.82
C ILE A 19 36.27 8.18 -13.81
N THR A 20 36.08 6.86 -13.81
CA THR A 20 34.78 6.32 -14.15
C THR A 20 33.93 6.43 -12.87
N PRO A 21 32.84 7.21 -12.84
CA PRO A 21 31.85 7.00 -11.81
C PRO A 21 31.33 5.60 -12.06
N ASP A 22 31.70 4.67 -11.20
CA ASP A 22 31.02 3.39 -11.07
C ASP A 22 29.59 3.74 -10.64
N CYS A 23 28.79 4.08 -11.64
CA CYS A 23 27.35 4.17 -11.52
C CYS A 23 26.89 2.73 -11.31
N MET A 24 27.12 2.21 -10.08
CA MET A 24 26.48 1.03 -9.57
C MET A 24 25.00 1.29 -9.73
N ALA A 25 24.46 0.97 -10.89
CA ALA A 25 23.04 0.74 -11.05
C ALA A 25 22.69 -0.26 -9.94
N GLN A 26 22.14 0.22 -8.84
CA GLN A 26 21.56 -0.64 -7.82
C GLN A 26 20.57 -1.50 -8.58
N LYS A 27 20.94 -2.76 -8.80
CA LYS A 27 20.07 -3.76 -9.40
C LYS A 27 18.85 -3.82 -8.49
N GLU A 28 17.77 -3.16 -8.91
CA GLU A 28 16.52 -3.16 -8.18
C GLU A 28 16.21 -4.62 -7.90
N ALA A 29 16.18 -5.01 -6.62
CA ALA A 29 15.93 -6.40 -6.25
C ALA A 29 14.64 -6.83 -6.94
N ALA A 30 14.65 -7.95 -7.64
CA ALA A 30 13.48 -8.45 -8.32
C ALA A 30 12.30 -8.50 -7.33
N ALA A 31 11.15 -7.95 -7.72
CA ALA A 31 9.96 -7.98 -6.89
C ALA A 31 9.64 -9.44 -6.52
N PRO A 32 9.25 -9.73 -5.26
CA PRO A 32 8.90 -11.08 -4.86
C PRO A 32 7.72 -11.58 -5.69
N ASP A 33 7.66 -12.89 -5.95
CA ASP A 33 6.55 -13.50 -6.68
C ASP A 33 5.23 -13.39 -5.88
N ALA A 34 4.10 -13.51 -6.57
CA ALA A 34 2.78 -13.29 -5.99
C ALA A 34 2.48 -14.22 -4.80
N ILE A 35 2.89 -15.49 -4.86
CA ILE A 35 2.64 -16.48 -3.81
C ILE A 35 3.43 -16.11 -2.55
N THR A 36 4.69 -15.71 -2.70
CA THR A 36 5.53 -15.22 -1.61
C THR A 36 4.89 -13.99 -0.94
N VAL A 37 4.40 -13.01 -1.71
CA VAL A 37 3.72 -11.82 -1.19
C VAL A 37 2.47 -12.18 -0.39
N ILE A 38 1.62 -13.07 -0.92
CA ILE A 38 0.39 -13.53 -0.26
C ILE A 38 0.71 -14.16 1.10
N HIS A 39 1.74 -15.01 1.18
CA HIS A 39 2.11 -15.70 2.41
C HIS A 39 2.86 -14.81 3.41
N SER A 40 3.68 -13.86 2.94
CA SER A 40 4.43 -12.95 3.81
C SER A 40 3.58 -11.81 4.38
N ARG A 41 2.50 -11.43 3.66
CA ARG A 41 1.64 -10.34 4.10
C ARG A 41 1.09 -10.57 5.51
N LYS A 42 1.14 -9.52 6.28
CA LYS A 42 0.72 -9.48 7.69
C LYS A 42 0.04 -8.16 8.03
N SER A 43 -0.73 -8.14 9.10
CA SER A 43 -1.23 -6.89 9.68
C SER A 43 -0.11 -6.20 10.45
N VAL A 44 0.42 -5.13 9.90
CA VAL A 44 1.47 -4.31 10.52
C VAL A 44 0.82 -3.19 11.33
N ARG A 45 1.22 -3.06 12.58
CA ARG A 45 0.73 -2.03 13.51
C ARG A 45 1.85 -1.18 14.08
N ASN A 46 3.10 -1.56 13.81
CA ASN A 46 4.29 -0.89 14.28
C ASN A 46 5.03 -0.27 13.09
N PHE A 47 4.85 1.04 12.92
CA PHE A 47 5.44 1.81 11.83
C PHE A 47 6.57 2.71 12.33
N THR A 48 7.53 3.02 11.44
CA THR A 48 8.67 3.90 11.72
C THR A 48 8.30 5.38 11.81
N GLY A 49 7.17 5.79 11.21
CA GLY A 49 6.78 7.19 11.05
C GLY A 49 7.35 7.86 9.79
N GLN A 50 8.10 7.13 8.97
CA GLN A 50 8.66 7.66 7.73
C GLN A 50 7.57 7.98 6.71
N ILE A 51 7.75 9.08 5.96
CA ILE A 51 6.90 9.48 4.84
C ILE A 51 7.04 8.46 3.72
N ILE A 52 5.93 8.19 3.04
CA ILE A 52 5.89 7.28 1.87
C ILE A 52 5.99 8.12 0.60
N GLU A 53 6.82 7.69 -0.32
CA GLU A 53 6.98 8.31 -1.63
C GLU A 53 5.67 8.19 -2.44
N LYS A 54 5.31 9.27 -3.12
CA LYS A 54 4.09 9.34 -3.93
C LYS A 54 4.03 8.23 -4.98
N GLU A 55 5.16 7.90 -5.58
CA GLU A 55 5.30 6.87 -6.60
C GLU A 55 4.91 5.48 -6.08
N LYS A 56 5.20 5.17 -4.80
CA LYS A 56 4.76 3.93 -4.16
C LYS A 56 3.25 3.92 -3.94
N LEU A 57 2.68 5.04 -3.48
CA LEU A 57 1.23 5.17 -3.33
C LEU A 57 0.50 5.02 -4.67
N ASP A 58 1.02 5.62 -5.75
CA ASP A 58 0.47 5.47 -7.10
C ASP A 58 0.52 4.01 -7.60
N LYS A 59 1.63 3.28 -7.35
CA LYS A 59 1.74 1.85 -7.66
C LYS A 59 0.68 1.03 -6.91
N ILE A 60 0.47 1.31 -5.64
CA ILE A 60 -0.54 0.63 -4.80
C ILE A 60 -1.95 0.91 -5.33
N LEU A 61 -2.28 2.16 -5.68
CA LEU A 61 -3.59 2.51 -6.21
C LEU A 61 -3.87 1.87 -7.58
N ARG A 62 -2.86 1.75 -8.44
CA ARG A 62 -2.97 1.01 -9.70
C ARG A 62 -3.27 -0.47 -9.47
N ALA A 63 -2.61 -1.08 -8.50
CA ALA A 63 -2.87 -2.46 -8.12
C ALA A 63 -4.30 -2.63 -7.54
N ALA A 64 -4.77 -1.69 -6.71
CA ALA A 64 -6.14 -1.68 -6.20
C ALA A 64 -7.16 -1.69 -7.34
N MET A 65 -6.97 -0.83 -8.34
CA MET A 65 -7.88 -0.70 -9.49
C MET A 65 -7.81 -1.88 -10.48
N ALA A 66 -6.82 -2.77 -10.34
CA ALA A 66 -6.72 -4.00 -11.12
C ALA A 66 -7.58 -5.16 -10.56
N ALA A 67 -8.26 -4.96 -9.42
CA ALA A 67 -9.13 -5.96 -8.84
C ALA A 67 -10.31 -6.30 -9.79
N PRO A 68 -10.77 -7.56 -9.82
CA PRO A 68 -11.97 -7.92 -10.55
C PRO A 68 -13.22 -7.32 -9.90
N THR A 69 -14.27 -7.13 -10.71
CA THR A 69 -15.58 -6.67 -10.21
C THR A 69 -16.71 -7.39 -10.93
N ALA A 70 -17.87 -7.44 -10.29
CA ALA A 70 -19.07 -7.94 -10.93
C ALA A 70 -19.33 -7.16 -12.23
N VAL A 71 -19.34 -7.87 -13.36
CA VAL A 71 -19.54 -7.36 -14.74
C VAL A 71 -18.75 -6.08 -15.08
N GLY A 72 -17.55 -5.91 -14.50
CA GLY A 72 -16.64 -4.80 -14.81
C GLY A 72 -17.08 -3.43 -14.27
N ARG A 73 -17.93 -3.35 -13.25
CA ARG A 73 -18.54 -2.11 -12.76
C ARG A 73 -17.60 -1.17 -12.03
N GLN A 74 -16.56 -1.66 -11.37
CA GLN A 74 -15.58 -0.86 -10.61
C GLN A 74 -16.25 0.11 -9.61
N PRO A 75 -17.08 -0.38 -8.67
CA PRO A 75 -17.90 0.44 -7.79
C PRO A 75 -17.11 0.97 -6.58
N TRP A 76 -15.93 1.48 -6.80
CA TRP A 76 -15.04 2.01 -5.77
C TRP A 76 -14.53 3.41 -6.08
N SER A 77 -14.06 4.06 -5.03
CA SER A 77 -13.12 5.17 -5.06
C SER A 77 -12.18 5.10 -3.87
N PHE A 78 -11.11 5.88 -3.90
CA PHE A 78 -10.08 5.87 -2.88
C PHE A 78 -9.82 7.29 -2.39
N VAL A 79 -9.72 7.48 -1.07
CA VAL A 79 -9.20 8.72 -0.48
C VAL A 79 -7.82 8.41 0.07
N VAL A 80 -6.81 9.14 -0.40
CA VAL A 80 -5.43 9.03 0.08
C VAL A 80 -5.15 10.15 1.06
N VAL A 81 -4.72 9.80 2.25
CA VAL A 81 -4.39 10.73 3.33
C VAL A 81 -2.92 10.60 3.67
N THR A 82 -2.18 11.70 3.54
CA THR A 82 -0.75 11.80 3.89
C THR A 82 -0.49 12.88 4.96
N GLU A 83 -1.45 13.78 5.17
CA GLU A 83 -1.32 14.83 6.16
C GLU A 83 -1.43 14.29 7.58
N ARG A 84 -0.45 14.57 8.41
CA ARG A 84 -0.38 14.11 9.81
C ARG A 84 -1.65 14.48 10.59
N LYS A 85 -2.11 15.73 10.46
CA LYS A 85 -3.32 16.22 11.15
C LYS A 85 -4.55 15.38 10.81
N THR A 86 -4.74 15.05 9.55
CA THR A 86 -5.87 14.25 9.06
C THR A 86 -5.76 12.78 9.50
N LEU A 87 -4.54 12.21 9.48
CA LEU A 87 -4.27 10.87 10.00
C LEU A 87 -4.57 10.77 11.52
N ASP A 88 -4.18 11.79 12.29
CA ASP A 88 -4.47 11.84 13.72
C ASP A 88 -5.97 12.02 14.00
N ALA A 89 -6.67 12.85 13.22
CA ALA A 89 -8.11 13.00 13.33
C ALA A 89 -8.86 11.68 13.02
N LEU A 90 -8.43 10.91 12.01
CA LEU A 90 -8.98 9.58 11.74
C LEU A 90 -8.72 8.61 12.90
N LYS A 91 -7.52 8.62 13.48
CA LYS A 91 -7.15 7.79 14.62
C LYS A 91 -8.08 7.99 15.81
N ASP A 92 -8.42 9.23 16.12
CA ASP A 92 -9.14 9.61 17.34
C ASP A 92 -10.57 9.04 17.41
N GLY A 93 -11.20 8.78 16.27
CA GLY A 93 -12.55 8.18 16.20
C GLY A 93 -12.58 6.71 15.79
N LEU A 94 -11.43 6.05 15.64
CA LEU A 94 -11.35 4.66 15.21
C LEU A 94 -10.66 3.80 16.30
N PRO A 95 -11.39 2.98 17.07
CA PRO A 95 -10.86 2.33 18.29
C PRO A 95 -9.69 1.38 18.01
N TYR A 96 -9.59 0.83 16.80
CA TYR A 96 -8.54 -0.13 16.42
C TYR A 96 -7.55 0.44 15.39
N ALA A 97 -7.45 1.77 15.26
CA ALA A 97 -6.60 2.45 14.29
C ALA A 97 -5.46 3.28 14.93
N GLN A 98 -5.05 2.96 16.15
CA GLN A 98 -4.01 3.70 16.88
C GLN A 98 -2.66 3.79 16.13
N MET A 99 -2.38 2.79 15.27
CA MET A 99 -1.19 2.79 14.41
C MET A 99 -1.17 3.93 13.38
N LEU A 100 -2.31 4.59 13.09
CA LEU A 100 -2.35 5.80 12.25
C LEU A 100 -1.44 6.90 12.80
N GLY A 101 -1.23 6.96 14.12
CA GLY A 101 -0.30 7.92 14.74
C GLY A 101 1.15 7.80 14.29
N LYS A 102 1.54 6.67 13.70
CA LYS A 102 2.88 6.39 13.15
C LYS A 102 2.87 5.94 11.69
N ALA A 103 1.71 5.82 11.07
CA ALA A 103 1.61 5.52 9.65
C ALA A 103 2.11 6.71 8.81
N GLY A 104 2.75 6.42 7.68
CA GLY A 104 3.19 7.44 6.72
C GLY A 104 2.04 7.93 5.82
N ALA A 105 1.01 7.09 5.64
CA ALA A 105 -0.21 7.41 4.89
C ALA A 105 -1.37 6.52 5.34
N ALA A 106 -2.58 6.82 4.84
CA ALA A 106 -3.70 5.91 4.85
C ALA A 106 -4.43 5.95 3.51
N ILE A 107 -4.98 4.81 3.09
CA ILE A 107 -5.92 4.74 1.96
C ILE A 107 -7.26 4.30 2.52
N ILE A 108 -8.30 5.07 2.25
CA ILE A 108 -9.68 4.74 2.56
C ILE A 108 -10.32 4.19 1.30
N VAL A 109 -10.73 2.93 1.35
CA VAL A 109 -11.51 2.32 0.27
C VAL A 109 -12.96 2.67 0.48
N CYS A 110 -13.56 3.26 -0.54
CA CYS A 110 -14.94 3.72 -0.54
C CYS A 110 -15.75 2.91 -1.55
N ALA A 111 -16.78 2.20 -1.10
CA ALA A 111 -17.70 1.50 -1.96
C ALA A 111 -18.85 2.43 -2.42
N ILE A 112 -19.22 2.31 -3.70
CA ILE A 112 -20.21 3.18 -4.37
C ILE A 112 -21.39 2.31 -4.86
N PRO A 113 -22.43 2.08 -4.06
CA PRO A 113 -23.55 1.21 -4.43
C PRO A 113 -24.18 1.56 -5.79
N GLU A 114 -24.34 2.86 -6.09
CA GLU A 114 -24.90 3.33 -7.36
C GLU A 114 -24.11 2.87 -8.62
N LYS A 115 -22.82 2.53 -8.47
CA LYS A 115 -21.98 1.99 -9.55
C LYS A 115 -21.96 0.48 -9.58
N ALA A 116 -22.36 -0.20 -8.52
CA ALA A 116 -22.32 -1.64 -8.44
C ALA A 116 -23.32 -2.32 -9.39
N HIS A 117 -23.12 -3.60 -9.64
CA HIS A 117 -24.08 -4.42 -10.37
C HIS A 117 -25.43 -4.39 -9.64
N ASP A 118 -26.50 -4.11 -10.37
CA ASP A 118 -27.87 -3.91 -9.88
C ASP A 118 -27.98 -2.92 -8.70
N LYS A 119 -27.00 -2.03 -8.55
CA LYS A 119 -26.89 -1.06 -7.45
C LYS A 119 -26.89 -1.72 -6.05
N MET A 120 -26.52 -2.99 -5.97
CA MET A 120 -26.53 -3.74 -4.73
C MET A 120 -25.33 -3.37 -3.85
N VAL A 121 -25.62 -3.09 -2.58
CA VAL A 121 -24.60 -2.78 -1.56
C VAL A 121 -23.62 -3.94 -1.41
N GLU A 122 -24.12 -5.16 -1.48
CA GLU A 122 -23.33 -6.40 -1.36
C GLU A 122 -22.24 -6.46 -2.42
N PHE A 123 -22.57 -6.23 -3.70
CA PHE A 123 -21.58 -6.19 -4.77
C PHE A 123 -20.61 -5.02 -4.61
N ALA A 124 -21.09 -3.84 -4.21
CA ALA A 124 -20.22 -2.70 -3.95
C ALA A 124 -19.17 -3.03 -2.86
N VAL A 125 -19.59 -3.70 -1.78
CA VAL A 125 -18.73 -4.09 -0.67
C VAL A 125 -17.75 -5.20 -1.07
N ILE A 126 -18.23 -6.25 -1.77
CA ILE A 126 -17.38 -7.36 -2.24
C ILE A 126 -16.30 -6.82 -3.18
N ASP A 127 -16.69 -6.12 -4.24
CA ASP A 127 -15.77 -5.59 -5.25
C ASP A 127 -14.73 -4.65 -4.63
N SER A 128 -15.18 -3.73 -3.75
CA SER A 128 -14.27 -2.83 -3.04
C SER A 128 -13.36 -3.56 -2.05
N SER A 129 -13.80 -4.69 -1.49
CA SER A 129 -12.95 -5.52 -0.63
C SER A 129 -11.81 -6.17 -1.40
N LEU A 130 -12.06 -6.62 -2.64
CA LEU A 130 -11.02 -7.15 -3.53
C LEU A 130 -9.97 -6.07 -3.85
N ALA A 131 -10.41 -4.84 -4.14
CA ALA A 131 -9.50 -3.72 -4.32
C ALA A 131 -8.70 -3.42 -3.04
N GLY A 132 -9.33 -3.51 -1.88
CA GLY A 132 -8.67 -3.38 -0.57
C GLY A 132 -7.58 -4.43 -0.35
N GLU A 133 -7.83 -5.71 -0.68
CA GLU A 133 -6.79 -6.75 -0.56
C GLU A 133 -5.63 -6.50 -1.52
N ASN A 134 -5.88 -6.05 -2.75
CA ASN A 134 -4.81 -5.66 -3.67
C ASN A 134 -3.92 -4.53 -3.10
N ILE A 135 -4.49 -3.57 -2.34
CA ILE A 135 -3.69 -2.56 -1.61
C ILE A 135 -2.74 -3.24 -0.62
N LEU A 136 -3.24 -4.21 0.16
CA LEU A 136 -2.43 -4.90 1.17
C LEU A 136 -1.28 -5.68 0.53
N LEU A 137 -1.55 -6.39 -0.56
CA LEU A 137 -0.56 -7.20 -1.28
C LEU A 137 0.49 -6.31 -1.99
N ALA A 138 0.05 -5.26 -2.68
CA ALA A 138 0.95 -4.34 -3.36
C ALA A 138 1.87 -3.60 -2.37
N ALA A 139 1.36 -3.21 -1.21
CA ALA A 139 2.17 -2.60 -0.16
C ALA A 139 3.25 -3.57 0.35
N GLU A 140 2.89 -4.84 0.64
CA GLU A 140 3.86 -5.87 1.06
C GLU A 140 4.95 -6.07 -0.01
N ALA A 141 4.57 -6.16 -1.31
CA ALA A 141 5.50 -6.29 -2.42
C ALA A 141 6.49 -5.12 -2.53
N LEU A 142 6.08 -3.93 -2.08
CA LEU A 142 6.89 -2.71 -2.06
C LEU A 142 7.67 -2.49 -0.76
N GLY A 143 7.67 -3.49 0.15
CA GLY A 143 8.34 -3.41 1.45
C GLY A 143 7.63 -2.53 2.48
N LEU A 144 6.35 -2.22 2.25
CA LEU A 144 5.50 -1.47 3.17
C LEU A 144 4.61 -2.40 3.99
N GLY A 145 4.24 -1.96 5.18
CA GLY A 145 3.27 -2.64 6.02
C GLY A 145 1.89 -1.98 5.96
N THR A 146 0.85 -2.78 6.18
CA THR A 146 -0.54 -2.33 6.18
C THR A 146 -1.36 -3.06 7.23
N THR A 147 -2.51 -2.48 7.59
CA THR A 147 -3.54 -3.15 8.39
C THR A 147 -4.92 -2.78 7.86
N TRP A 148 -5.81 -3.77 7.72
CA TRP A 148 -7.21 -3.53 7.43
C TRP A 148 -7.92 -3.07 8.71
N THR A 149 -8.40 -1.81 8.73
CA THR A 149 -9.18 -1.28 9.83
C THR A 149 -10.61 -1.01 9.34
N ALA A 150 -11.55 -1.85 9.76
CA ALA A 150 -12.94 -1.78 9.28
C ALA A 150 -13.65 -0.51 9.75
N ALA A 151 -14.27 0.22 8.82
CA ALA A 151 -15.29 1.22 9.09
C ALA A 151 -16.68 0.63 8.88
N TYR A 152 -16.97 0.08 7.72
CA TYR A 152 -18.19 -0.69 7.47
C TYR A 152 -18.15 -2.05 8.20
N PRO A 153 -19.25 -2.56 8.79
CA PRO A 153 -20.61 -1.99 8.77
C PRO A 153 -20.96 -1.09 9.98
N TYR A 154 -19.99 -0.62 10.74
CA TYR A 154 -20.20 0.14 11.98
C TYR A 154 -20.58 1.60 11.67
N LYS A 155 -21.83 1.97 12.03
CA LYS A 155 -22.39 3.30 11.72
C LYS A 155 -21.59 4.46 12.33
N ASP A 156 -21.14 4.31 13.56
CA ASP A 156 -20.31 5.27 14.28
C ASP A 156 -18.96 5.51 13.58
N ARG A 157 -18.28 4.44 13.19
CA ARG A 157 -16.99 4.52 12.49
C ARG A 157 -17.14 5.11 11.09
N MET A 158 -18.12 4.65 10.31
CA MET A 158 -18.44 5.24 9.01
C MET A 158 -18.77 6.72 9.12
N GLY A 159 -19.57 7.12 10.11
CA GLY A 159 -19.92 8.51 10.38
C GLY A 159 -18.70 9.36 10.70
N HIS A 160 -17.79 8.85 11.53
CA HIS A 160 -16.53 9.52 11.84
C HIS A 160 -15.65 9.72 10.59
N VAL A 161 -15.44 8.67 9.79
CA VAL A 161 -14.63 8.74 8.55
C VAL A 161 -15.25 9.72 7.55
N ARG A 162 -16.58 9.67 7.34
CA ARG A 162 -17.29 10.63 6.47
C ARG A 162 -17.07 12.07 6.92
N LYS A 163 -17.29 12.33 8.20
CA LYS A 163 -17.12 13.68 8.76
C LYS A 163 -15.69 14.19 8.61
N THR A 164 -14.70 13.34 8.89
CA THR A 164 -13.29 13.72 8.83
C THR A 164 -12.82 14.02 7.40
N LEU A 165 -13.36 13.29 6.40
CA LEU A 165 -12.90 13.35 5.01
C LEU A 165 -13.91 13.96 4.04
N ASN A 166 -15.02 14.50 4.51
CA ASN A 166 -16.12 15.05 3.71
C ASN A 166 -16.66 14.05 2.66
N ILE A 167 -16.77 12.77 3.03
CA ILE A 167 -17.28 11.72 2.15
C ILE A 167 -18.83 11.81 2.15
N PRO A 168 -19.48 11.86 0.96
CA PRO A 168 -20.93 11.91 0.85
C PRO A 168 -21.62 10.71 1.53
N ASP A 169 -22.86 10.90 2.04
CA ASP A 169 -23.62 9.87 2.73
C ASP A 169 -23.95 8.65 1.86
N SER A 170 -24.10 8.86 0.56
CA SER A 170 -24.34 7.79 -0.43
C SER A 170 -23.12 6.87 -0.64
N ILE A 171 -21.95 7.26 -0.18
CA ILE A 171 -20.70 6.50 -0.31
C ILE A 171 -20.43 5.75 1.00
N ILE A 172 -20.00 4.51 0.89
CA ILE A 172 -19.67 3.66 2.04
C ILE A 172 -18.17 3.66 2.26
N PRO A 173 -17.63 4.34 3.28
CA PRO A 173 -16.25 4.14 3.69
C PRO A 173 -16.12 2.72 4.25
N LEU A 174 -15.54 1.82 3.43
CA LEU A 174 -15.45 0.40 3.74
C LEU A 174 -14.43 0.14 4.86
N ASN A 175 -13.24 0.69 4.68
CA ASN A 175 -12.13 0.55 5.62
C ASN A 175 -11.21 1.76 5.58
N VAL A 176 -10.35 1.85 6.58
CA VAL A 176 -9.17 2.71 6.59
C VAL A 176 -7.95 1.80 6.63
N ILE A 177 -7.07 1.90 5.66
CA ILE A 177 -5.84 1.10 5.55
C ILE A 177 -4.63 1.99 5.88
N PRO A 178 -4.11 1.97 7.13
CA PRO A 178 -2.83 2.59 7.45
C PRO A 178 -1.71 1.93 6.65
N ILE A 179 -0.79 2.75 6.13
CA ILE A 179 0.37 2.31 5.35
C ILE A 179 1.63 2.96 5.91
N GLY A 180 2.70 2.20 6.05
CA GLY A 180 3.97 2.72 6.56
C GLY A 180 5.11 1.74 6.39
N TYR A 181 6.33 2.22 6.62
CA TYR A 181 7.50 1.35 6.73
C TYR A 181 7.43 0.58 8.05
N PRO A 182 7.46 -0.76 8.01
CA PRO A 182 7.34 -1.58 9.22
C PRO A 182 8.62 -1.55 10.05
N THR A 183 8.48 -1.64 11.38
CA THR A 183 9.63 -1.79 12.29
C THR A 183 10.21 -3.21 12.32
N GLY A 184 9.53 -4.18 11.70
CA GLY A 184 9.97 -5.58 11.64
C GLY A 184 9.47 -6.47 12.80
N VAL A 185 8.76 -5.91 13.80
CA VAL A 185 8.27 -6.69 14.95
C VAL A 185 7.03 -7.54 14.62
N ASP A 186 6.19 -7.07 13.69
CA ASP A 186 4.99 -7.80 13.26
C ASP A 186 5.37 -9.00 12.39
N LYS A 187 4.74 -10.16 12.63
CA LYS A 187 5.04 -11.42 11.93
C LYS A 187 3.81 -11.97 11.21
N PRO A 188 3.98 -12.66 10.07
CA PRO A 188 2.90 -13.38 9.42
C PRO A 188 2.41 -14.53 10.32
N LYS A 189 1.15 -14.94 10.14
CA LYS A 189 0.54 -16.05 10.87
C LYS A 189 0.24 -17.17 9.89
N ASN A 190 0.56 -18.41 10.27
CA ASN A 190 0.04 -19.57 9.57
C ASN A 190 -1.47 -19.68 9.84
N LYS A 191 -2.27 -19.59 8.78
CA LYS A 191 -3.74 -19.67 8.83
C LYS A 191 -4.27 -20.87 8.08
N TYR A 192 -3.39 -21.73 7.55
CA TYR A 192 -3.81 -22.91 6.82
C TYR A 192 -4.51 -23.89 7.77
N LYS A 193 -5.70 -24.30 7.38
CA LYS A 193 -6.57 -25.24 8.13
C LYS A 193 -7.17 -26.18 7.12
N PRO A 194 -6.64 -27.42 7.00
CA PRO A 194 -7.15 -28.40 6.03
C PRO A 194 -8.63 -28.73 6.26
N GLU A 195 -9.12 -28.63 7.50
CA GLU A 195 -10.52 -28.84 7.85
C GLU A 195 -11.50 -27.84 7.21
N ASN A 196 -11.00 -26.73 6.67
CA ASN A 196 -11.81 -25.77 5.92
C ASN A 196 -11.90 -26.11 4.42
N ILE A 197 -11.31 -27.22 3.98
CA ILE A 197 -11.27 -27.62 2.58
C ILE A 197 -12.17 -28.84 2.40
N HIS A 198 -13.22 -28.66 1.60
CA HIS A 198 -14.11 -29.74 1.24
C HIS A 198 -13.94 -30.03 -0.27
N TRP A 199 -13.64 -31.28 -0.61
CA TRP A 199 -13.49 -31.72 -1.98
C TRP A 199 -14.82 -32.24 -2.49
N GLU A 200 -15.23 -31.77 -3.69
CA GLU A 200 -16.45 -32.14 -4.40
C GLU A 200 -17.75 -31.71 -3.71
N LYS A 201 -17.88 -31.91 -2.40
CA LYS A 201 -19.09 -31.60 -1.61
C LYS A 201 -18.70 -31.07 -0.23
N TRP A 202 -19.63 -30.33 0.35
CA TRP A 202 -19.54 -29.89 1.74
C TRP A 202 -19.61 -31.09 2.69
#